data_10e08564ecd785e7798e5e5a97a46be0
#
_entry.id   10e08564ecd785e7798e5e5a97a46be0
#
_cell.length_a   1.000
_cell.length_b   1.000
_cell.length_c   1.000
_cell.angle_alpha   90.00
_cell.angle_beta   90.00
_cell.angle_gamma   90.00
#
_symmetry.space_group_name_H-M   'P 1'
#
loop_
_entity.id
_entity.type
_entity.pdbx_description
1 polymer ?
#
loop_
_entity_poly.entity_id
_entity_poly.type
_entity_poly.pdbx_seq_one_letter_code
_entity_poly.pdbx_strand_id
1 'polypeptide(L)'
;MKTYCNPLDLGYRYQHMKEGERAAGFREGADPTLVYFKGKYYLFVSMSAGFWYSDDLLHWDFHADPDLLIYDYAPDVRQVGDYLYFSASRKGRNCPILRTADPLIEPFTEVSAPFAFWDPDMFCDDDGRVYFYWGCSNTSPIWGVELDPDTMTPIGEKKELIFGREEELGYERPGNNGIVDKEASVLYKAMKPFYNEATGKLELPPQMTQMPGLNAEALTAMFNAVGKPYIEGAFMAKHNGTYYLQYACPGTQYNTYADGVYTSKSPLGPFTLQASNPFSSKPGGFMTGAGHGSTIVDKYGNYWHTSTMRISVNHDFERRVGLFPAGFDKDGVLFCNQNFADYPHEIPAGKFDAASQQPKWMLLSYRKAVTASSTAEGSDPVNAVDEDCRRWWSAGSDQPGEWLCVDLGRDYDVRAIQVNMADEKLVVDFPADSYGDDRKTRHIETRLQISCYTVETSLDGETWTLREDVARECSSGYYEYAGGIRARYIRVTGGALPYGQTLRVSGLRVFGNVEGDRPAQADAKAVRVDALDGKISWQHIENAQGCNVRYGITPDKLYQSWLVYDADEVTLSTLMAGQTYYVCVDSFNENGITTGKMIKMEG
;
A
#
# COMPACT_ATOMS: atom_id res chain seq x y z
N MET A 1 -4.51 8.29 -21.96
CA MET A 1 -3.87 7.22 -21.15
C MET A 1 -4.85 6.07 -21.03
N LYS A 2 -4.40 4.85 -21.10
CA LYS A 2 -5.25 3.64 -20.95
C LYS A 2 -4.71 2.70 -19.90
N THR A 3 -3.50 3.00 -19.42
CA THR A 3 -2.81 2.22 -18.40
C THR A 3 -2.51 3.08 -17.18
N TYR A 4 -2.40 2.44 -16.04
CA TYR A 4 -1.85 2.98 -14.82
C TYR A 4 -0.65 2.14 -14.38
N CYS A 5 0.17 2.68 -13.50
CA CYS A 5 1.29 1.98 -12.88
C CYS A 5 1.32 2.33 -11.40
N ASN A 6 1.47 1.32 -10.56
CA ASN A 6 1.60 1.56 -9.13
C ASN A 6 3.05 1.93 -8.73
N PRO A 7 3.21 2.83 -7.73
CA PRO A 7 2.16 3.56 -7.02
C PRO A 7 1.45 4.54 -7.95
N LEU A 8 0.17 4.83 -7.66
CA LEU A 8 -0.63 5.75 -8.48
C LEU A 8 0.04 7.14 -8.54
N ASP A 9 -0.02 7.75 -9.71
CA ASP A 9 0.46 9.12 -9.94
C ASP A 9 -0.52 10.16 -9.39
N LEU A 10 -0.45 10.37 -8.08
CA LEU A 10 -1.24 11.36 -7.34
C LEU A 10 -0.36 12.47 -6.78
N GLY A 11 -0.93 13.65 -6.59
CA GLY A 11 -0.28 14.76 -5.88
C GLY A 11 -0.31 14.56 -4.37
N TYR A 12 0.46 13.60 -3.87
CA TYR A 12 0.52 13.29 -2.43
C TYR A 12 0.97 14.48 -1.60
N ARG A 13 0.22 14.78 -0.53
CA ARG A 13 0.50 15.90 0.36
C ARG A 13 1.64 15.59 1.32
N TYR A 14 2.44 16.63 1.62
CA TYR A 14 3.43 16.53 2.68
C TYR A 14 2.80 16.59 4.05
N GLN A 15 3.33 15.79 4.92
CA GLN A 15 3.10 15.85 6.35
C GLN A 15 4.38 16.24 7.07
N HIS A 16 4.22 17.02 8.13
CA HIS A 16 5.31 17.42 9.01
C HIS A 16 5.06 16.81 10.37
N MET A 17 5.92 15.89 10.79
CA MET A 17 5.86 15.29 12.13
C MET A 17 6.93 15.90 13.00
N LYS A 18 6.50 16.51 14.11
CA LYS A 18 7.38 17.28 14.99
C LYS A 18 8.41 16.38 15.67
N GLU A 19 9.67 16.77 15.53
CA GLU A 19 10.84 16.16 16.17
C GLU A 19 11.64 17.27 16.89
N GLY A 20 11.40 17.43 18.19
CA GLY A 20 11.97 18.55 18.95
C GLY A 20 11.43 19.90 18.48
N GLU A 21 12.31 20.80 18.00
CA GLU A 21 11.93 22.12 17.48
C GLU A 21 11.64 22.13 15.97
N ARG A 22 12.01 21.07 15.25
CA ARG A 22 11.78 20.92 13.81
C ARG A 22 10.81 19.78 13.53
N ALA A 23 10.63 19.42 12.28
CA ALA A 23 9.77 18.32 11.87
C ALA A 23 10.41 17.49 10.74
N ALA A 24 10.21 16.20 10.79
CA ALA A 24 10.39 15.35 9.63
C ALA A 24 9.28 15.63 8.61
N GLY A 25 9.65 15.90 7.35
CA GLY A 25 8.71 16.05 6.25
C GLY A 25 8.68 14.77 5.40
N PHE A 26 7.48 14.31 5.06
CA PHE A 26 7.29 13.17 4.15
C PHE A 26 5.93 13.25 3.48
N ARG A 27 5.80 12.67 2.28
CA ARG A 27 4.51 12.59 1.58
C ARG A 27 3.78 11.34 2.02
N GLU A 28 2.47 11.46 2.19
CA GLU A 28 1.64 10.34 2.60
C GLU A 28 0.40 10.20 1.73
N GLY A 29 0.06 8.95 1.42
CA GLY A 29 -1.21 8.53 0.88
C GLY A 29 -1.46 7.10 1.30
N ALA A 30 -2.31 6.92 2.32
CA ALA A 30 -2.53 5.64 2.96
C ALA A 30 -4.00 5.42 3.31
N ASP A 31 -4.31 4.20 3.71
CA ASP A 31 -5.62 3.79 4.18
C ASP A 31 -6.73 4.23 3.20
N PRO A 32 -6.60 3.90 1.89
CA PRO A 32 -7.44 4.48 0.86
C PRO A 32 -8.84 3.91 0.89
N THR A 33 -9.83 4.79 0.94
CA THR A 33 -11.21 4.45 0.61
C THR A 33 -11.57 5.02 -0.75
N LEU A 34 -11.91 4.12 -1.66
CA LEU A 34 -12.38 4.45 -3.00
C LEU A 34 -13.89 4.22 -3.06
N VAL A 35 -14.65 5.15 -3.65
CA VAL A 35 -16.09 5.01 -3.84
C VAL A 35 -16.50 5.51 -5.22
N TYR A 36 -17.46 4.83 -5.85
CA TYR A 36 -18.11 5.29 -7.07
C TYR A 36 -19.47 5.89 -6.71
N PHE A 37 -19.65 7.19 -6.96
CA PHE A 37 -20.85 7.91 -6.57
C PHE A 37 -21.25 8.93 -7.64
N LYS A 38 -22.52 8.94 -8.05
CA LYS A 38 -23.09 9.89 -9.04
C LYS A 38 -22.24 10.06 -10.29
N GLY A 39 -21.66 8.96 -10.79
CA GLY A 39 -20.92 8.94 -12.05
C GLY A 39 -19.43 9.22 -11.95
N LYS A 40 -18.90 9.48 -10.75
CA LYS A 40 -17.47 9.72 -10.50
C LYS A 40 -16.89 8.77 -9.46
N TYR A 41 -15.60 8.56 -9.53
CA TYR A 41 -14.82 7.90 -8.50
C TYR A 41 -14.23 8.94 -7.56
N TYR A 42 -14.29 8.68 -6.27
CA TYR A 42 -13.70 9.53 -5.22
C TYR A 42 -12.77 8.69 -4.39
N LEU A 43 -11.55 9.17 -4.20
CA LEU A 43 -10.49 8.51 -3.44
C LEU A 43 -10.09 9.38 -2.26
N PHE A 44 -10.39 8.89 -1.07
CA PHE A 44 -10.02 9.50 0.20
C PHE A 44 -8.85 8.73 0.80
N VAL A 45 -7.84 9.44 1.29
CA VAL A 45 -6.68 8.84 1.96
C VAL A 45 -6.36 9.60 3.24
N SER A 46 -5.67 8.94 4.14
CA SER A 46 -5.24 9.52 5.41
C SER A 46 -4.50 10.83 5.22
N MET A 47 -4.90 11.85 5.97
CA MET A 47 -4.16 13.10 6.15
C MET A 47 -3.92 13.91 4.86
N SER A 48 -4.81 13.83 3.88
CA SER A 48 -4.65 14.53 2.59
C SER A 48 -5.19 15.95 2.57
N ALA A 49 -6.02 16.34 3.54
CA ALA A 49 -6.74 17.62 3.56
C ALA A 49 -7.64 17.83 2.32
N GLY A 50 -8.28 16.77 1.90
CA GLY A 50 -9.13 16.70 0.72
C GLY A 50 -9.18 15.29 0.17
N PHE A 51 -9.53 15.18 -1.10
CA PHE A 51 -9.67 13.91 -1.78
C PHE A 51 -9.40 14.05 -3.27
N TRP A 52 -9.09 12.93 -3.93
CA TRP A 52 -9.01 12.89 -5.40
C TRP A 52 -10.32 12.42 -5.99
N TYR A 53 -10.61 12.87 -7.21
CA TYR A 53 -11.74 12.39 -7.99
C TYR A 53 -11.35 12.11 -9.43
N SER A 54 -12.08 11.18 -10.07
CA SER A 54 -11.81 10.70 -11.42
C SER A 54 -13.07 10.25 -12.13
N ASP A 55 -13.09 10.36 -13.45
CA ASP A 55 -14.16 9.79 -14.31
C ASP A 55 -13.80 8.37 -14.83
N ASP A 56 -12.51 7.97 -14.72
CA ASP A 56 -11.98 6.80 -15.43
C ASP A 56 -10.95 5.95 -14.65
N LEU A 57 -10.63 6.30 -13.41
CA LEU A 57 -9.59 5.68 -12.56
C LEU A 57 -8.14 5.90 -13.06
N LEU A 58 -7.95 6.67 -14.13
CA LEU A 58 -6.65 6.96 -14.75
C LEU A 58 -6.19 8.39 -14.53
N HIS A 59 -7.12 9.33 -14.62
CA HIS A 59 -6.87 10.74 -14.47
C HIS A 59 -7.51 11.23 -13.17
N TRP A 60 -6.68 11.77 -12.28
CA TRP A 60 -7.11 12.18 -10.95
C TRP A 60 -6.89 13.66 -10.72
N ASP A 61 -7.94 14.36 -10.36
CA ASP A 61 -7.91 15.74 -9.90
C ASP A 61 -8.04 15.77 -8.37
N PHE A 62 -7.38 16.73 -7.73
CA PHE A 62 -7.46 16.90 -6.28
C PHE A 62 -8.45 18.00 -5.91
N HIS A 63 -9.38 17.67 -5.02
CA HIS A 63 -10.28 18.63 -4.38
C HIS A 63 -9.81 18.87 -2.93
N ALA A 64 -9.39 20.10 -2.64
CA ALA A 64 -9.02 20.49 -1.29
C ALA A 64 -10.27 20.70 -0.44
N ASP A 65 -10.34 20.05 0.71
CA ASP A 65 -11.41 20.22 1.68
C ASP A 65 -10.80 20.45 3.08
N PRO A 66 -10.70 21.72 3.51
CA PRO A 66 -10.09 22.07 4.78
C PRO A 66 -10.86 21.55 5.98
N ASP A 67 -12.13 21.25 5.86
CA ASP A 67 -12.95 20.73 6.96
C ASP A 67 -12.57 19.28 7.31
N LEU A 68 -11.94 18.54 6.38
CA LEU A 68 -11.42 17.21 6.62
C LEU A 68 -10.03 17.17 7.29
N LEU A 69 -9.40 18.32 7.52
CA LEU A 69 -8.07 18.43 8.17
C LEU A 69 -8.02 17.99 9.63
N ILE A 70 -9.14 18.02 10.31
CA ILE A 70 -9.21 17.77 11.76
C ILE A 70 -9.18 16.29 12.15
N TYR A 71 -9.19 15.40 11.17
CA TYR A 71 -9.24 13.96 11.38
C TYR A 71 -7.85 13.33 11.33
N ASP A 72 -7.67 12.27 12.12
CA ASP A 72 -6.47 11.46 12.12
C ASP A 72 -6.44 10.51 10.90
N TYR A 73 -6.02 9.25 11.09
CA TYR A 73 -5.89 8.27 10.03
C TYR A 73 -7.19 7.59 9.65
N ALA A 74 -7.13 6.88 8.49
CA ALA A 74 -8.13 5.97 7.99
C ALA A 74 -9.51 6.61 7.77
N PRO A 75 -9.65 7.42 6.72
CA PRO A 75 -10.96 7.87 6.29
C PRO A 75 -11.76 6.69 5.72
N ASP A 76 -13.02 6.57 6.11
CA ASP A 76 -14.00 5.75 5.40
C ASP A 76 -15.04 6.61 4.73
N VAL A 77 -15.40 6.26 3.49
CA VAL A 77 -16.45 6.96 2.74
C VAL A 77 -17.37 5.96 2.06
N ARG A 78 -18.65 6.02 2.43
CA ARG A 78 -19.66 5.09 1.94
C ARG A 78 -20.91 5.81 1.46
N GLN A 79 -21.53 5.25 0.44
CA GLN A 79 -22.84 5.68 0.02
C GLN A 79 -23.93 5.07 0.90
N VAL A 80 -24.79 5.92 1.46
CA VAL A 80 -26.05 5.52 2.09
C VAL A 80 -27.19 6.36 1.50
N GLY A 81 -28.07 5.74 0.77
CA GLY A 81 -29.11 6.45 0.02
C GLY A 81 -28.51 7.40 -1.02
N ASP A 82 -28.92 8.67 -0.98
CA ASP A 82 -28.50 9.71 -1.90
C ASP A 82 -27.26 10.49 -1.42
N TYR A 83 -26.65 10.09 -0.31
CA TYR A 83 -25.54 10.78 0.34
C TYR A 83 -24.28 9.94 0.38
N LEU A 84 -23.12 10.62 0.36
CA LEU A 84 -21.86 10.07 0.84
C LEU A 84 -21.70 10.40 2.32
N TYR A 85 -21.36 9.40 3.11
CA TYR A 85 -21.01 9.53 4.51
C TYR A 85 -19.52 9.38 4.67
N PHE A 86 -18.93 10.22 5.49
CA PHE A 86 -17.51 10.25 5.82
C PHE A 86 -17.32 10.03 7.31
N SER A 87 -16.38 9.16 7.67
CA SER A 87 -15.90 8.99 9.03
C SER A 87 -14.37 8.79 9.03
N ALA A 88 -13.70 9.21 10.08
CA ALA A 88 -12.26 9.01 10.25
C ALA A 88 -11.89 9.03 11.73
N SER A 89 -10.77 8.39 12.07
CA SER A 89 -10.25 8.34 13.44
C SER A 89 -9.93 9.73 13.98
N ARG A 90 -10.27 9.94 15.26
CA ARG A 90 -9.94 11.17 15.99
C ARG A 90 -9.43 10.84 17.38
N LYS A 91 -8.14 10.95 17.56
CA LYS A 91 -7.42 10.50 18.76
C LYS A 91 -8.08 10.94 20.07
N GLY A 92 -8.57 9.96 20.86
CA GLY A 92 -9.06 10.15 22.21
C GLY A 92 -10.37 10.94 22.34
N ARG A 93 -11.11 11.16 21.24
CA ARG A 93 -12.39 11.90 21.22
C ARG A 93 -13.45 11.12 20.47
N ASN A 94 -14.72 11.46 20.69
CA ASN A 94 -15.79 11.02 19.83
C ASN A 94 -15.52 11.47 18.39
N CYS A 95 -15.66 10.56 17.46
CA CYS A 95 -15.42 10.80 16.05
C CYS A 95 -16.73 11.14 15.37
N PRO A 96 -16.80 12.27 14.63
CA PRO A 96 -18.01 12.62 13.91
C PRO A 96 -18.20 11.74 12.68
N ILE A 97 -19.48 11.52 12.36
CA ILE A 97 -19.94 11.00 11.08
C ILE A 97 -20.53 12.17 10.32
N LEU A 98 -19.95 12.46 9.17
CA LEU A 98 -20.34 13.56 8.30
C LEU A 98 -21.04 13.04 7.05
N ARG A 99 -21.81 13.87 6.37
CA ARG A 99 -22.38 13.55 5.06
C ARG A 99 -22.44 14.74 4.12
N THR A 100 -22.46 14.44 2.83
CA THR A 100 -22.72 15.38 1.74
C THR A 100 -23.57 14.75 0.67
N ALA A 101 -24.38 15.54 -0.05
CA ALA A 101 -25.09 15.06 -1.22
C ALA A 101 -24.20 15.16 -2.49
N ASP A 102 -23.21 16.03 -2.52
CA ASP A 102 -22.24 16.17 -3.61
C ASP A 102 -20.90 16.70 -3.05
N PRO A 103 -19.86 15.88 -2.96
CA PRO A 103 -18.62 16.27 -2.31
C PRO A 103 -17.82 17.37 -3.06
N LEU A 104 -18.14 17.63 -4.33
CA LEU A 104 -17.50 18.69 -5.11
C LEU A 104 -18.20 20.05 -4.99
N ILE A 105 -19.44 20.07 -4.46
CA ILE A 105 -20.31 21.27 -4.47
C ILE A 105 -20.73 21.66 -3.06
N GLU A 106 -21.01 20.67 -2.21
CA GLU A 106 -21.55 20.88 -0.86
C GLU A 106 -20.56 20.40 0.20
N PRO A 107 -20.37 21.14 1.30
CA PRO A 107 -19.50 20.70 2.38
C PRO A 107 -20.06 19.45 3.06
N PHE A 108 -19.18 18.68 3.64
CA PHE A 108 -19.56 17.61 4.56
C PHE A 108 -20.13 18.23 5.85
N THR A 109 -21.31 17.78 6.28
CA THR A 109 -22.01 18.27 7.49
C THR A 109 -22.15 17.14 8.51
N GLU A 110 -21.94 17.48 9.79
CA GLU A 110 -22.04 16.51 10.88
C GLU A 110 -23.48 15.99 11.04
N VAL A 111 -23.62 14.67 11.12
CA VAL A 111 -24.86 13.99 11.47
C VAL A 111 -24.85 13.59 12.94
N SER A 112 -23.74 13.02 13.40
CA SER A 112 -23.53 12.57 14.78
C SER A 112 -22.04 12.48 15.13
N ALA A 113 -21.75 12.33 16.44
CA ALA A 113 -20.43 11.99 16.95
C ALA A 113 -20.60 10.94 18.08
N PRO A 114 -20.92 9.68 17.72
CA PRO A 114 -21.48 8.72 18.66
C PRO A 114 -20.49 8.22 19.70
N PHE A 115 -19.25 7.93 19.31
CA PHE A 115 -18.20 7.41 20.19
C PHE A 115 -16.81 7.59 19.58
N ALA A 116 -15.75 7.29 20.33
CA ALA A 116 -14.39 7.22 19.82
C ALA A 116 -14.15 5.89 19.10
N PHE A 117 -13.59 5.95 17.89
CA PHE A 117 -13.22 4.78 17.10
C PHE A 117 -11.88 4.99 16.38
N TRP A 118 -11.30 3.88 15.92
CA TRP A 118 -10.12 3.85 15.07
C TRP A 118 -10.44 3.00 13.85
N ASP A 119 -9.95 3.44 12.68
CA ASP A 119 -10.05 2.74 11.41
C ASP A 119 -11.48 2.27 11.13
N PRO A 120 -12.41 3.24 10.94
CA PRO A 120 -13.81 2.95 10.75
C PRO A 120 -14.12 2.41 9.37
N ASP A 121 -15.24 1.67 9.28
CA ASP A 121 -15.93 1.32 8.04
C ASP A 121 -17.44 1.34 8.26
N MET A 122 -18.18 2.00 7.38
CA MET A 122 -19.61 2.04 7.36
C MET A 122 -20.14 1.15 6.22
N PHE A 123 -21.09 0.30 6.49
CA PHE A 123 -21.71 -0.54 5.49
C PHE A 123 -23.24 -0.39 5.50
N CYS A 124 -23.81 -0.02 4.35
CA CYS A 124 -25.25 -0.02 4.14
C CYS A 124 -25.66 -1.31 3.44
N ASP A 125 -26.52 -2.08 4.08
CA ASP A 125 -27.03 -3.33 3.53
C ASP A 125 -28.18 -3.11 2.52
N ASP A 126 -28.51 -4.13 1.75
CA ASP A 126 -29.58 -4.10 0.72
C ASP A 126 -30.97 -3.79 1.28
N ASP A 127 -31.18 -4.05 2.58
CA ASP A 127 -32.43 -3.76 3.29
C ASP A 127 -32.49 -2.36 3.93
N GLY A 128 -31.41 -1.55 3.72
CA GLY A 128 -31.30 -0.19 4.23
C GLY A 128 -30.77 -0.08 5.66
N ARG A 129 -30.48 -1.20 6.33
CA ARG A 129 -29.78 -1.17 7.62
C ARG A 129 -28.34 -0.76 7.46
N VAL A 130 -27.83 -0.02 8.44
CA VAL A 130 -26.46 0.48 8.46
C VAL A 130 -25.67 -0.20 9.55
N TYR A 131 -24.47 -0.66 9.22
CA TYR A 131 -23.54 -1.28 10.16
C TYR A 131 -22.25 -0.50 10.18
N PHE A 132 -21.58 -0.50 11.33
CA PHE A 132 -20.34 0.21 11.55
C PHE A 132 -19.30 -0.71 12.17
N TYR A 133 -18.11 -0.73 11.57
CA TYR A 133 -16.99 -1.57 11.98
C TYR A 133 -15.82 -0.67 12.33
N TRP A 134 -15.00 -1.07 13.30
CA TRP A 134 -13.80 -0.32 13.67
C TRP A 134 -12.83 -1.17 14.49
N GLY A 135 -11.56 -0.77 14.53
CA GLY A 135 -10.51 -1.35 15.35
C GLY A 135 -9.15 -1.11 14.76
N CYS A 136 -8.19 -0.79 15.62
CA CYS A 136 -6.77 -0.70 15.31
C CYS A 136 -6.00 -1.06 16.58
N SER A 137 -5.66 -2.34 16.74
CA SER A 137 -5.05 -2.81 17.99
C SER A 137 -4.34 -4.14 17.80
N ASN A 138 -3.29 -4.34 18.60
CA ASN A 138 -2.63 -5.64 18.74
C ASN A 138 -3.15 -6.48 19.93
N THR A 139 -4.20 -6.02 20.62
CA THR A 139 -4.78 -6.71 21.78
C THR A 139 -6.31 -6.70 21.82
N SER A 140 -6.95 -5.84 21.02
CA SER A 140 -8.40 -5.73 20.94
C SER A 140 -8.91 -6.19 19.59
N PRO A 141 -10.18 -6.64 19.48
CA PRO A 141 -10.73 -7.11 18.21
C PRO A 141 -11.10 -5.98 17.26
N ILE A 142 -11.43 -6.35 16.01
CA ILE A 142 -12.36 -5.56 15.21
C ILE A 142 -13.73 -5.66 15.85
N TRP A 143 -14.36 -4.53 16.04
CA TRP A 143 -15.70 -4.37 16.59
C TRP A 143 -16.73 -4.13 15.50
N GLY A 144 -18.00 -4.42 15.79
CA GLY A 144 -19.11 -4.09 14.93
C GLY A 144 -20.37 -3.74 15.71
N VAL A 145 -21.20 -2.83 15.17
CA VAL A 145 -22.48 -2.44 15.72
C VAL A 145 -23.45 -2.05 14.60
N GLU A 146 -24.75 -2.20 14.81
CA GLU A 146 -25.76 -1.62 13.93
C GLU A 146 -25.97 -0.14 14.30
N LEU A 147 -26.15 0.73 13.30
CA LEU A 147 -26.49 2.14 13.49
C LEU A 147 -27.94 2.40 13.05
N ASP A 148 -28.58 3.32 13.74
CA ASP A 148 -29.82 3.93 13.28
C ASP A 148 -29.55 4.74 12.00
N PRO A 149 -30.21 4.45 10.87
CA PRO A 149 -29.88 5.06 9.58
C PRO A 149 -30.20 6.57 9.49
N ASP A 150 -31.07 7.09 10.36
CA ASP A 150 -31.43 8.50 10.37
C ASP A 150 -30.48 9.34 11.23
N THR A 151 -30.03 8.79 12.35
CA THR A 151 -29.23 9.50 13.36
C THR A 151 -27.77 9.07 13.38
N MET A 152 -27.40 7.97 12.72
CA MET A 152 -26.05 7.37 12.77
C MET A 152 -25.57 7.12 14.21
N THR A 153 -26.47 6.73 15.10
CA THR A 153 -26.17 6.35 16.49
C THR A 153 -26.32 4.86 16.69
N PRO A 154 -25.55 4.22 17.59
CA PRO A 154 -25.62 2.77 17.79
C PRO A 154 -26.97 2.26 18.24
N ILE A 155 -27.40 1.12 17.64
CA ILE A 155 -28.54 0.32 18.06
C ILE A 155 -28.01 -0.94 18.76
N GLY A 156 -28.28 -1.06 20.05
CA GLY A 156 -27.84 -2.21 20.84
C GLY A 156 -26.36 -2.15 21.23
N GLU A 157 -25.79 -3.31 21.55
CA GLU A 157 -24.42 -3.43 22.03
C GLU A 157 -23.46 -3.78 20.90
N LYS A 158 -22.24 -3.24 20.99
CA LYS A 158 -21.15 -3.61 20.08
C LYS A 158 -20.75 -5.07 20.27
N LYS A 159 -20.32 -5.71 19.18
CA LYS A 159 -19.86 -7.10 19.14
C LYS A 159 -18.39 -7.19 18.81
N GLU A 160 -17.71 -8.12 19.46
CA GLU A 160 -16.38 -8.56 19.07
C GLU A 160 -16.49 -9.45 17.83
N LEU A 161 -15.77 -9.14 16.76
CA LEU A 161 -15.88 -9.84 15.49
C LEU A 161 -14.69 -10.77 15.21
N ILE A 162 -13.47 -10.21 15.12
CA ILE A 162 -12.24 -10.95 14.82
C ILE A 162 -11.08 -10.46 15.67
N PHE A 163 -10.15 -11.38 15.96
CA PHE A 163 -8.88 -11.13 16.65
C PHE A 163 -7.70 -11.61 15.79
N GLY A 164 -6.49 -11.16 16.13
CA GLY A 164 -5.26 -11.66 15.53
C GLY A 164 -5.01 -13.15 15.86
N ARG A 165 -4.42 -13.87 14.89
CA ARG A 165 -4.12 -15.31 14.95
C ARG A 165 -2.75 -15.60 14.33
N GLU A 166 -1.75 -14.82 14.70
CA GLU A 166 -0.39 -14.86 14.14
C GLU A 166 0.31 -16.22 14.30
N GLU A 167 -0.18 -17.07 15.21
CA GLU A 167 0.33 -18.43 15.40
C GLU A 167 -0.23 -19.43 14.36
N GLU A 168 -1.31 -19.06 13.66
CA GLU A 168 -1.96 -19.87 12.63
C GLU A 168 -1.90 -19.23 11.23
N LEU A 169 -1.79 -17.90 11.19
CA LEU A 169 -1.84 -17.10 9.97
C LEU A 169 -0.50 -16.37 9.78
N GLY A 170 0.35 -16.92 8.93
CA GLY A 170 1.71 -16.40 8.72
C GLY A 170 1.73 -14.94 8.25
N TYR A 171 0.73 -14.52 7.45
CA TYR A 171 0.62 -13.14 6.99
C TYR A 171 0.27 -12.13 8.11
N GLU A 172 -0.16 -12.60 9.27
CA GLU A 172 -0.36 -11.76 10.46
C GLU A 172 0.92 -11.60 11.31
N ARG A 173 2.01 -12.30 11.00
CA ARG A 173 3.25 -12.17 11.78
C ARG A 173 3.94 -10.83 11.51
N PRO A 174 4.16 -9.98 12.55
CA PRO A 174 4.89 -8.73 12.37
C PRO A 174 6.36 -8.97 12.01
N GLY A 175 6.96 -7.99 11.35
CA GLY A 175 8.34 -8.02 10.92
C GLY A 175 8.49 -8.16 9.39
N ASN A 176 9.61 -7.66 8.88
CA ASN A 176 9.93 -7.85 7.46
C ASN A 176 10.04 -9.34 7.15
N ASN A 177 9.43 -9.76 6.05
CA ASN A 177 9.29 -11.17 5.66
C ASN A 177 8.64 -12.04 6.76
N GLY A 178 7.74 -11.47 7.58
CA GLY A 178 7.08 -12.17 8.67
C GLY A 178 8.04 -12.67 9.79
N ILE A 179 9.23 -12.11 9.87
CA ILE A 179 10.23 -12.47 10.89
C ILE A 179 10.03 -11.57 12.10
N VAL A 180 9.49 -12.15 13.16
CA VAL A 180 9.24 -11.43 14.42
C VAL A 180 10.55 -11.19 15.17
N ASP A 181 10.95 -9.95 15.33
CA ASP A 181 12.10 -9.54 16.12
C ASP A 181 11.66 -8.70 17.34
N LYS A 182 11.33 -9.37 18.42
CA LYS A 182 10.98 -8.70 19.70
C LYS A 182 12.17 -7.92 20.28
N GLU A 183 13.39 -8.36 20.01
CA GLU A 183 14.60 -7.72 20.49
C GLU A 183 14.89 -6.38 19.76
N ALA A 184 14.24 -6.08 18.64
CA ALA A 184 14.28 -4.74 18.04
C ALA A 184 13.56 -3.70 18.92
N SER A 185 12.58 -4.12 19.75
CA SER A 185 11.82 -3.21 20.60
C SER A 185 12.62 -2.74 21.82
N VAL A 186 12.72 -1.41 21.97
CA VAL A 186 13.33 -0.78 23.16
C VAL A 186 12.56 -1.15 24.44
N LEU A 187 11.22 -1.17 24.34
CA LEU A 187 10.35 -1.56 25.47
C LEU A 187 10.62 -3.01 25.90
N TYR A 188 10.69 -3.91 24.92
CA TYR A 188 10.94 -5.33 25.22
C TYR A 188 12.30 -5.52 25.91
N LYS A 189 13.37 -4.95 25.35
CA LYS A 189 14.72 -5.02 25.95
C LYS A 189 14.75 -4.47 27.38
N ALA A 190 14.12 -3.32 27.61
CA ALA A 190 14.14 -2.66 28.90
C ALA A 190 13.32 -3.41 29.96
N MET A 191 12.22 -4.05 29.56
CA MET A 191 11.27 -4.67 30.50
C MET A 191 11.47 -6.18 30.66
N LYS A 192 12.08 -6.87 29.69
CA LYS A 192 12.34 -8.32 29.74
C LYS A 192 12.97 -8.82 31.04
N PRO A 193 13.94 -8.10 31.68
CA PRO A 193 14.51 -8.56 32.96
C PRO A 193 13.51 -8.61 34.14
N PHE A 194 12.38 -7.91 34.00
CA PHE A 194 11.35 -7.85 35.04
C PHE A 194 10.13 -8.73 34.72
N TYR A 195 10.16 -9.45 33.58
CA TYR A 195 9.03 -10.26 33.16
C TYR A 195 9.03 -11.63 33.82
N ASN A 196 7.92 -11.95 34.48
CA ASN A 196 7.70 -13.27 35.07
C ASN A 196 6.85 -14.12 34.09
N GLU A 197 7.49 -15.09 33.44
CA GLU A 197 6.83 -15.97 32.45
C GLU A 197 5.70 -16.81 33.06
N ALA A 198 5.81 -17.19 34.35
CA ALA A 198 4.79 -18.01 35.01
C ALA A 198 3.49 -17.24 35.27
N THR A 199 3.56 -15.91 35.46
CA THR A 199 2.41 -15.06 35.75
C THR A 199 1.99 -14.23 34.53
N GLY A 200 2.82 -14.13 33.49
CA GLY A 200 2.60 -13.25 32.33
C GLY A 200 2.64 -11.76 32.68
N LYS A 201 3.30 -11.36 33.75
CA LYS A 201 3.31 -10.00 34.26
C LYS A 201 4.72 -9.45 34.47
N LEU A 202 4.83 -8.12 34.42
CA LEU A 202 6.04 -7.41 34.82
C LEU A 202 6.06 -7.25 36.35
N GLU A 203 7.11 -7.76 36.99
CA GLU A 203 7.39 -7.58 38.41
C GLU A 203 8.39 -6.42 38.59
N LEU A 204 7.85 -5.19 38.55
CA LEU A 204 8.67 -3.98 38.58
C LEU A 204 9.23 -3.69 39.98
N PRO A 205 10.48 -3.22 40.10
CA PRO A 205 11.07 -2.81 41.37
C PRO A 205 10.25 -1.67 42.02
N PRO A 206 10.25 -1.57 43.38
CA PRO A 206 9.49 -0.55 44.08
C PRO A 206 9.79 0.91 43.62
N GLN A 207 11.01 1.18 43.20
CA GLN A 207 11.43 2.48 42.70
C GLN A 207 10.71 2.84 41.39
N MET A 208 10.43 1.88 40.54
CA MET A 208 9.68 2.12 39.28
C MET A 208 8.18 2.22 39.55
N THR A 209 7.61 1.39 40.41
CA THR A 209 6.17 1.42 40.73
C THR A 209 5.74 2.70 41.45
N GLN A 210 6.66 3.43 42.08
CA GLN A 210 6.41 4.72 42.74
C GLN A 210 6.56 5.93 41.79
N MET A 211 6.93 5.74 40.53
CA MET A 211 7.06 6.84 39.56
C MET A 211 5.67 7.42 39.23
N PRO A 212 5.50 8.76 39.34
CA PRO A 212 4.23 9.38 38.98
C PRO A 212 3.84 9.10 37.52
N GLY A 213 2.59 8.65 37.34
CA GLY A 213 2.04 8.37 36.01
C GLY A 213 2.39 6.98 35.43
N LEU A 214 3.22 6.15 36.11
CA LEU A 214 3.48 4.79 35.66
C LEU A 214 2.33 3.85 36.08
N ASN A 215 1.73 3.20 35.09
CA ASN A 215 0.74 2.14 35.27
C ASN A 215 1.36 0.79 34.94
N ALA A 216 1.63 -0.05 35.95
CA ALA A 216 2.29 -1.34 35.78
C ALA A 216 1.45 -2.34 34.97
N GLU A 217 0.12 -2.28 35.06
CA GLU A 217 -0.76 -3.14 34.25
C GLU A 217 -0.75 -2.72 32.77
N ALA A 218 -0.83 -1.43 32.50
CA ALA A 218 -0.71 -0.90 31.15
C ALA A 218 0.67 -1.24 30.54
N LEU A 219 1.75 -1.09 31.31
CA LEU A 219 3.09 -1.43 30.86
C LEU A 219 3.24 -2.95 30.59
N THR A 220 2.62 -3.79 31.42
CA THR A 220 2.57 -5.25 31.20
C THR A 220 1.80 -5.57 29.91
N ALA A 221 0.66 -4.92 29.67
CA ALA A 221 -0.11 -5.10 28.45
C ALA A 221 0.70 -4.67 27.22
N MET A 222 1.38 -3.53 27.27
CA MET A 222 2.26 -3.08 26.18
C MET A 222 3.43 -4.04 25.94
N PHE A 223 4.05 -4.57 26.98
CA PHE A 223 5.12 -5.57 26.86
C PHE A 223 4.62 -6.86 26.19
N ASN A 224 3.47 -7.37 26.61
CA ASN A 224 2.84 -8.57 26.05
C ASN A 224 2.37 -8.37 24.60
N ALA A 225 2.15 -7.13 24.19
CA ALA A 225 1.76 -6.78 22.83
C ALA A 225 2.95 -6.71 21.85
N VAL A 226 4.20 -6.67 22.38
CA VAL A 226 5.39 -6.64 21.51
C VAL A 226 5.49 -7.93 20.70
N GLY A 227 5.53 -7.80 19.38
CA GLY A 227 5.56 -8.92 18.44
C GLY A 227 4.19 -9.52 18.13
N LYS A 228 3.10 -8.88 18.56
CA LYS A 228 1.75 -9.18 18.07
C LYS A 228 1.37 -8.26 16.91
N PRO A 229 0.57 -8.76 15.94
CA PRO A 229 0.10 -7.95 14.83
C PRO A 229 -0.85 -6.84 15.29
N TYR A 230 -0.85 -5.72 14.59
CA TYR A 230 -2.03 -4.89 14.53
C TYR A 230 -3.08 -5.58 13.67
N ILE A 231 -4.34 -5.54 14.14
CA ILE A 231 -5.53 -5.94 13.40
C ILE A 231 -6.35 -4.67 13.26
N GLU A 232 -6.51 -4.19 12.04
CA GLU A 232 -7.01 -2.85 11.76
C GLU A 232 -7.75 -2.80 10.42
N GLY A 233 -8.17 -1.60 9.96
CA GLY A 233 -8.62 -1.36 8.61
C GLY A 233 -9.80 -2.21 8.18
N ALA A 234 -10.83 -2.31 9.01
CA ALA A 234 -12.03 -3.05 8.65
C ALA A 234 -12.68 -2.48 7.39
N PHE A 235 -13.11 -3.38 6.47
CA PHE A 235 -13.88 -3.01 5.30
C PHE A 235 -14.89 -4.12 4.96
N MET A 236 -16.18 -3.80 4.98
CA MET A 236 -17.23 -4.75 4.68
C MET A 236 -17.67 -4.68 3.22
N ALA A 237 -17.71 -5.85 2.57
CA ALA A 237 -18.34 -6.04 1.27
C ALA A 237 -19.42 -7.13 1.37
N LYS A 238 -20.38 -7.13 0.43
CA LYS A 238 -21.41 -8.17 0.30
C LYS A 238 -21.45 -8.69 -1.12
N HIS A 239 -21.44 -10.00 -1.27
CA HIS A 239 -21.59 -10.65 -2.57
C HIS A 239 -22.45 -11.92 -2.44
N ASN A 240 -23.50 -12.01 -3.26
CA ASN A 240 -24.42 -13.18 -3.28
C ASN A 240 -24.91 -13.62 -1.88
N GLY A 241 -25.29 -12.64 -1.03
CA GLY A 241 -25.81 -12.89 0.31
C GLY A 241 -24.77 -13.40 1.32
N THR A 242 -23.49 -13.24 1.02
CA THR A 242 -22.37 -13.47 1.93
C THR A 242 -21.68 -12.13 2.22
N TYR A 243 -21.37 -11.88 3.48
CA TYR A 243 -20.62 -10.73 3.96
C TYR A 243 -19.13 -11.07 4.04
N TYR A 244 -18.28 -10.16 3.60
CA TYR A 244 -16.82 -10.29 3.55
C TYR A 244 -16.21 -9.18 4.37
N LEU A 245 -15.81 -9.49 5.60
CA LEU A 245 -15.08 -8.57 6.46
C LEU A 245 -13.60 -8.64 6.10
N GLN A 246 -13.12 -7.65 5.39
CA GLN A 246 -11.72 -7.43 5.09
C GLN A 246 -11.08 -6.72 6.28
N TYR A 247 -9.80 -6.96 6.53
CA TYR A 247 -9.04 -6.34 7.61
C TYR A 247 -7.56 -6.32 7.29
N ALA A 248 -6.83 -5.33 7.79
CA ALA A 248 -5.40 -5.20 7.56
C ALA A 248 -4.57 -5.76 8.72
N CYS A 249 -3.41 -6.28 8.39
CA CYS A 249 -2.38 -6.81 9.30
C CYS A 249 -1.03 -6.95 8.57
N PRO A 250 0.11 -7.15 9.26
CA PRO A 250 0.34 -7.03 10.69
C PRO A 250 0.75 -5.62 11.14
N GLY A 251 0.93 -4.70 10.20
CA GLY A 251 1.34 -3.32 10.42
C GLY A 251 2.01 -2.72 9.18
N THR A 252 1.73 -1.47 8.92
CA THR A 252 2.05 -0.74 7.67
C THR A 252 3.55 -0.62 7.37
N GLN A 253 4.41 -0.74 8.38
CA GLN A 253 5.88 -0.64 8.25
C GLN A 253 6.53 -1.90 7.66
N TYR A 254 5.80 -3.01 7.53
CA TYR A 254 6.34 -4.28 7.06
C TYR A 254 6.03 -4.53 5.58
N ASN A 255 6.93 -5.22 4.88
CA ASN A 255 6.71 -5.60 3.49
C ASN A 255 5.58 -6.64 3.32
N THR A 256 5.23 -7.36 4.39
CA THR A 256 4.13 -8.33 4.44
C THR A 256 2.79 -7.72 4.85
N TYR A 257 2.68 -6.38 4.93
CA TYR A 257 1.41 -5.71 5.19
C TYR A 257 0.37 -6.13 4.15
N ALA A 258 -0.77 -6.61 4.61
CA ALA A 258 -1.73 -7.33 3.76
C ALA A 258 -3.16 -7.13 4.27
N ASP A 259 -4.14 -7.45 3.43
CA ASP A 259 -5.51 -7.61 3.86
C ASP A 259 -5.92 -9.08 3.89
N GLY A 260 -6.42 -9.52 5.04
CA GLY A 260 -7.12 -10.78 5.21
C GLY A 260 -8.64 -10.61 5.05
N VAL A 261 -9.36 -11.72 4.96
CA VAL A 261 -10.82 -11.69 4.84
C VAL A 261 -11.50 -12.83 5.61
N TYR A 262 -12.54 -12.47 6.35
CA TYR A 262 -13.47 -13.39 6.99
C TYR A 262 -14.84 -13.29 6.32
N THR A 263 -15.61 -14.37 6.33
CA THR A 263 -16.94 -14.44 5.72
C THR A 263 -18.02 -14.78 6.73
N SER A 264 -19.25 -14.28 6.50
CA SER A 264 -20.42 -14.59 7.33
C SER A 264 -21.71 -14.55 6.51
N LYS A 265 -22.79 -15.12 7.05
CA LYS A 265 -24.18 -14.94 6.56
C LYS A 265 -24.91 -13.82 7.27
N SER A 266 -24.26 -13.17 8.22
CA SER A 266 -24.80 -12.01 8.96
C SER A 266 -23.75 -10.90 9.03
N PRO A 267 -24.13 -9.62 8.93
CA PRO A 267 -23.19 -8.49 8.94
C PRO A 267 -22.41 -8.36 10.27
N LEU A 268 -22.95 -8.89 11.36
CA LEU A 268 -22.30 -8.88 12.68
C LEU A 268 -21.84 -10.29 13.12
N GLY A 269 -21.58 -11.18 12.16
CA GLY A 269 -21.05 -12.51 12.41
C GLY A 269 -22.09 -13.55 12.90
N PRO A 270 -21.64 -14.74 13.32
CA PRO A 270 -20.22 -15.12 13.48
C PRO A 270 -19.45 -15.20 12.15
N PHE A 271 -18.18 -14.84 12.19
CA PHE A 271 -17.31 -14.83 11.03
C PHE A 271 -16.43 -16.09 10.98
N THR A 272 -16.19 -16.58 9.76
CA THR A 272 -15.31 -17.70 9.45
C THR A 272 -14.21 -17.22 8.50
N LEU A 273 -12.97 -17.60 8.76
CA LEU A 273 -11.83 -17.26 7.90
C LEU A 273 -12.06 -17.80 6.49
N GLN A 274 -11.88 -16.98 5.46
CA GLN A 274 -11.86 -17.44 4.07
C GLN A 274 -10.67 -18.39 3.86
N ALA A 275 -10.87 -19.45 3.08
CA ALA A 275 -9.84 -20.46 2.90
C ALA A 275 -8.59 -19.93 2.16
N SER A 276 -8.76 -19.00 1.20
CA SER A 276 -7.65 -18.37 0.47
C SER A 276 -7.36 -16.99 1.08
N ASN A 277 -6.29 -16.90 1.85
CA ASN A 277 -5.80 -15.67 2.49
C ASN A 277 -4.25 -15.60 2.43
N PRO A 278 -3.66 -14.39 2.55
CA PRO A 278 -4.33 -13.08 2.48
C PRO A 278 -4.93 -12.88 1.09
N PHE A 279 -5.99 -12.05 0.96
CA PHE A 279 -6.56 -11.80 -0.36
C PHE A 279 -5.86 -10.64 -1.07
N SER A 280 -5.28 -9.69 -0.35
CA SER A 280 -4.42 -8.63 -0.87
C SER A 280 -3.07 -8.67 -0.18
N SER A 281 -1.98 -8.87 -0.93
CA SER A 281 -0.62 -8.96 -0.39
C SER A 281 0.41 -8.83 -1.50
N LYS A 282 1.36 -7.91 -1.32
CA LYS A 282 2.46 -7.68 -2.26
C LYS A 282 3.79 -7.55 -1.52
N PRO A 283 4.38 -8.67 -1.07
CA PRO A 283 5.56 -8.64 -0.22
C PRO A 283 6.89 -8.38 -0.94
N GLY A 284 6.92 -8.46 -2.28
CA GLY A 284 8.11 -8.27 -3.10
C GLY A 284 7.87 -7.36 -4.31
N GLY A 285 8.94 -7.04 -5.06
CA GLY A 285 8.95 -6.14 -6.20
C GLY A 285 9.35 -4.70 -5.84
N PHE A 286 9.12 -3.75 -6.75
CA PHE A 286 9.54 -2.34 -6.63
C PHE A 286 9.03 -1.68 -5.34
N MET A 287 7.76 -1.86 -5.03
CA MET A 287 7.15 -1.44 -3.76
C MET A 287 6.42 -2.61 -3.11
N THR A 288 6.22 -2.56 -1.81
CA THR A 288 5.69 -3.67 -1.02
C THR A 288 4.50 -3.26 -0.16
N GLY A 289 3.87 -4.24 0.51
CA GLY A 289 2.72 -4.02 1.37
C GLY A 289 1.44 -4.51 0.69
N ALA A 290 0.41 -3.69 0.65
CA ALA A 290 -0.95 -3.88 0.12
C ALA A 290 -1.99 -4.25 1.19
N GLY A 291 -1.91 -3.59 2.35
CA GLY A 291 -2.90 -3.66 3.42
C GLY A 291 -3.72 -2.38 3.58
N HIS A 292 -4.74 -2.44 4.40
CA HIS A 292 -5.67 -1.38 4.74
C HIS A 292 -6.26 -0.71 3.49
N GLY A 293 -7.03 -1.50 2.78
CA GLY A 293 -7.60 -1.11 1.51
C GLY A 293 -9.13 -1.13 1.49
N SER A 294 -9.67 -0.78 0.34
CA SER A 294 -11.11 -0.81 0.07
C SER A 294 -11.42 -1.49 -1.26
N THR A 295 -12.52 -2.21 -1.32
CA THR A 295 -12.96 -2.94 -2.52
C THR A 295 -14.24 -2.33 -3.06
N ILE A 296 -14.20 -1.85 -4.30
CA ILE A 296 -15.36 -1.24 -4.96
C ILE A 296 -15.79 -1.99 -6.21
N VAL A 297 -16.99 -1.65 -6.67
CA VAL A 297 -17.50 -2.03 -8.00
C VAL A 297 -17.47 -0.80 -8.90
N ASP A 298 -16.83 -0.90 -10.07
CA ASP A 298 -16.80 0.17 -11.05
C ASP A 298 -18.11 0.29 -11.85
N LYS A 299 -18.21 1.31 -12.70
CA LYS A 299 -19.38 1.56 -13.55
C LYS A 299 -19.69 0.45 -14.57
N TYR A 300 -18.76 -0.49 -14.78
CA TYR A 300 -18.94 -1.64 -15.66
C TYR A 300 -19.23 -2.93 -14.87
N GLY A 301 -19.26 -2.85 -13.53
CA GLY A 301 -19.47 -3.97 -12.63
C GLY A 301 -18.21 -4.82 -12.36
N ASN A 302 -17.00 -4.31 -12.66
CA ASN A 302 -15.75 -4.94 -12.26
C ASN A 302 -15.41 -4.55 -10.82
N TYR A 303 -14.67 -5.42 -10.12
CA TYR A 303 -14.16 -5.12 -8.79
C TYR A 303 -12.74 -4.56 -8.87
N TRP A 304 -12.48 -3.56 -8.06
CA TRP A 304 -11.16 -2.97 -7.86
C TRP A 304 -10.86 -2.88 -6.38
N HIS A 305 -9.62 -3.14 -6.02
CA HIS A 305 -9.12 -3.00 -4.66
C HIS A 305 -8.03 -1.94 -4.62
N THR A 306 -8.13 -1.01 -3.69
CA THR A 306 -7.05 -0.06 -3.38
C THR A 306 -6.35 -0.50 -2.11
N SER A 307 -5.06 -0.23 -1.98
CA SER A 307 -4.31 -0.57 -0.77
C SER A 307 -3.24 0.45 -0.47
N THR A 308 -2.83 0.48 0.78
CA THR A 308 -1.64 1.18 1.25
C THR A 308 -0.37 0.47 0.79
N MET A 309 0.49 1.18 0.07
CA MET A 309 1.78 0.68 -0.39
C MET A 309 2.92 1.33 0.40
N ARG A 310 3.87 0.51 0.85
CA ARG A 310 5.01 0.93 1.64
C ARG A 310 6.11 1.52 0.73
N ILE A 311 6.51 2.73 1.03
CA ILE A 311 7.71 3.38 0.48
C ILE A 311 8.75 3.58 1.60
N SER A 312 8.37 4.24 2.69
CA SER A 312 9.11 4.34 3.97
C SER A 312 10.60 4.65 3.82
N VAL A 313 10.94 5.71 3.08
CA VAL A 313 12.31 6.21 2.95
C VAL A 313 12.67 7.09 4.14
N ASN A 314 11.81 8.05 4.44
CA ASN A 314 12.04 9.08 5.45
C ASN A 314 11.29 8.80 6.76
N HIS A 315 10.16 8.14 6.69
CA HIS A 315 9.31 7.80 7.83
C HIS A 315 8.51 6.52 7.58
N ASP A 316 8.16 5.75 8.62
CA ASP A 316 7.35 4.52 8.50
C ASP A 316 5.95 4.80 7.92
N PHE A 317 5.43 6.01 8.09
CA PHE A 317 4.17 6.47 7.51
C PHE A 317 4.31 7.16 6.15
N GLU A 318 5.45 7.06 5.52
CA GLU A 318 5.62 7.46 4.13
C GLU A 318 5.09 6.36 3.21
N ARG A 319 3.86 6.55 2.73
CA ARG A 319 3.08 5.54 2.03
C ARG A 319 2.49 6.10 0.73
N ARG A 320 2.07 5.21 -0.18
CA ARG A 320 1.40 5.55 -1.44
C ARG A 320 0.21 4.62 -1.66
N VAL A 321 -0.63 4.97 -2.62
CA VAL A 321 -1.81 4.18 -2.99
C VAL A 321 -1.48 3.24 -4.13
N GLY A 322 -1.87 1.98 -3.99
CA GLY A 322 -1.96 1.00 -5.06
C GLY A 322 -3.40 0.75 -5.49
N LEU A 323 -3.59 0.42 -6.77
CA LEU A 323 -4.88 0.03 -7.35
C LEU A 323 -4.70 -1.33 -8.03
N PHE A 324 -5.59 -2.28 -7.75
CA PHE A 324 -5.49 -3.65 -8.22
C PHE A 324 -6.83 -4.20 -8.72
N PRO A 325 -6.83 -5.02 -9.78
CA PRO A 325 -8.01 -5.77 -10.18
C PRO A 325 -8.39 -6.78 -9.08
N ALA A 326 -9.66 -6.85 -8.75
CA ALA A 326 -10.18 -7.77 -7.75
C ALA A 326 -11.45 -8.46 -8.24
N GLY A 327 -11.92 -9.47 -7.54
CA GLY A 327 -13.14 -10.16 -7.91
C GLY A 327 -13.52 -11.28 -6.98
N PHE A 328 -14.65 -11.91 -7.31
CA PHE A 328 -15.09 -13.14 -6.69
C PHE A 328 -15.00 -14.27 -7.72
N ASP A 329 -14.42 -15.38 -7.32
CA ASP A 329 -14.39 -16.55 -8.17
C ASP A 329 -15.74 -17.32 -8.16
N LYS A 330 -15.82 -18.39 -8.93
CA LYS A 330 -17.03 -19.24 -9.03
C LYS A 330 -17.48 -19.86 -7.70
N ASP A 331 -16.56 -19.98 -6.73
CA ASP A 331 -16.83 -20.55 -5.40
C ASP A 331 -17.09 -19.46 -4.35
N GLY A 332 -17.13 -18.18 -4.78
CA GLY A 332 -17.35 -17.03 -3.92
C GLY A 332 -16.12 -16.62 -3.11
N VAL A 333 -14.91 -16.99 -3.54
CA VAL A 333 -13.67 -16.52 -2.91
C VAL A 333 -13.35 -15.13 -3.42
N LEU A 334 -13.24 -14.17 -2.51
CA LEU A 334 -12.71 -12.85 -2.82
C LEU A 334 -11.20 -12.96 -3.06
N PHE A 335 -10.74 -12.43 -4.20
CA PHE A 335 -9.33 -12.40 -4.58
C PHE A 335 -8.92 -11.01 -5.10
N CYS A 336 -7.62 -10.75 -5.05
CA CYS A 336 -6.99 -9.58 -5.63
C CYS A 336 -5.84 -10.02 -6.54
N ASN A 337 -5.80 -9.54 -7.79
CA ASN A 337 -4.72 -9.87 -8.70
C ASN A 337 -3.57 -8.85 -8.57
N GLN A 338 -2.49 -9.26 -7.93
CA GLN A 338 -1.29 -8.45 -7.70
C GLN A 338 -0.07 -8.98 -8.46
N ASN A 339 -0.28 -9.84 -9.46
CA ASN A 339 0.77 -10.31 -10.34
C ASN A 339 1.35 -9.14 -11.14
N PHE A 340 2.66 -8.90 -11.02
CA PHE A 340 3.33 -7.76 -11.66
C PHE A 340 2.66 -6.41 -11.38
N ALA A 341 2.08 -6.24 -10.20
CA ALA A 341 1.26 -5.07 -9.87
C ALA A 341 2.04 -3.74 -9.86
N ASP A 342 3.37 -3.77 -9.91
CA ASP A 342 4.24 -2.61 -10.12
C ASP A 342 4.41 -2.23 -11.59
N TYR A 343 3.90 -3.04 -12.52
CA TYR A 343 4.01 -2.83 -13.95
C TYR A 343 2.77 -2.11 -14.48
N PRO A 344 2.81 -1.54 -15.69
CA PRO A 344 1.64 -0.93 -16.29
C PRO A 344 0.52 -1.93 -16.57
N HIS A 345 -0.68 -1.63 -16.07
CA HIS A 345 -1.90 -2.39 -16.31
C HIS A 345 -2.96 -1.54 -17.01
N GLU A 346 -3.76 -2.16 -17.87
CA GLU A 346 -4.89 -1.47 -18.51
C GLU A 346 -6.08 -1.33 -17.55
N ILE A 347 -6.80 -0.22 -17.65
CA ILE A 347 -8.18 -0.09 -17.15
C ILE A 347 -9.12 -0.29 -18.33
N PRO A 348 -9.76 -1.45 -18.46
CA PRO A 348 -10.64 -1.74 -19.60
C PRO A 348 -11.91 -0.90 -19.58
N ALA A 349 -12.33 -0.45 -20.77
CA ALA A 349 -13.60 0.24 -20.95
C ALA A 349 -14.77 -0.74 -21.08
N GLY A 350 -14.91 -1.68 -20.15
CA GLY A 350 -15.94 -2.71 -20.14
C GLY A 350 -15.64 -3.82 -19.13
N LYS A 351 -16.45 -4.88 -19.16
CA LYS A 351 -16.25 -6.06 -18.32
C LYS A 351 -14.94 -6.78 -18.71
N PHE A 352 -14.17 -7.22 -17.71
CA PHE A 352 -12.96 -8.01 -17.90
C PHE A 352 -12.81 -9.08 -16.81
N ASP A 353 -11.91 -10.02 -17.04
CA ASP A 353 -11.55 -11.02 -16.05
C ASP A 353 -10.33 -10.55 -15.24
N ALA A 354 -10.56 -10.15 -14.00
CA ALA A 354 -9.53 -9.66 -13.10
C ALA A 354 -8.43 -10.70 -12.82
N ALA A 355 -8.78 -12.00 -12.76
CA ALA A 355 -7.82 -13.05 -12.47
C ALA A 355 -6.80 -13.27 -13.58
N SER A 356 -7.18 -12.97 -14.83
CA SER A 356 -6.34 -13.19 -16.03
C SER A 356 -5.55 -11.97 -16.48
N GLN A 357 -5.75 -10.80 -15.82
CA GLN A 357 -5.05 -9.59 -16.22
C GLN A 357 -3.53 -9.74 -16.05
N GLN A 358 -2.78 -9.36 -17.09
CA GLN A 358 -1.33 -9.38 -17.14
C GLN A 358 -0.78 -7.96 -17.35
N PRO A 359 0.50 -7.71 -17.05
CA PRO A 359 1.12 -6.43 -17.34
C PRO A 359 1.05 -6.13 -18.84
N LYS A 360 0.80 -4.87 -19.17
CA LYS A 360 0.69 -4.41 -20.58
C LYS A 360 2.04 -4.38 -21.27
N TRP A 361 3.08 -3.99 -20.56
CA TRP A 361 4.45 -3.86 -21.04
C TRP A 361 5.43 -4.37 -20.00
N MET A 362 6.59 -4.85 -20.49
CA MET A 362 7.68 -5.30 -19.63
C MET A 362 8.67 -4.18 -19.32
N LEU A 363 9.40 -4.35 -18.23
CA LEU A 363 10.42 -3.40 -17.78
C LEU A 363 11.69 -3.52 -18.62
N LEU A 364 12.13 -2.41 -19.20
CA LEU A 364 13.31 -2.32 -20.08
C LEU A 364 14.55 -1.82 -19.33
N SER A 365 14.37 -1.08 -18.22
CA SER A 365 15.44 -0.37 -17.53
C SER A 365 16.14 -1.16 -16.44
N TYR A 366 15.64 -2.36 -16.08
CA TYR A 366 16.21 -3.12 -14.97
C TYR A 366 17.72 -3.36 -15.11
N ARG A 367 18.48 -2.84 -14.14
CA ARG A 367 19.96 -2.93 -14.07
C ARG A 367 20.71 -2.52 -15.35
N LYS A 368 20.11 -1.67 -16.16
CA LYS A 368 20.82 -1.08 -17.32
C LYS A 368 21.86 -0.08 -16.84
N ALA A 369 22.79 0.26 -17.71
CA ALA A 369 23.84 1.24 -17.40
C ALA A 369 23.24 2.62 -17.12
N VAL A 370 23.68 3.26 -16.05
CA VAL A 370 23.18 4.57 -15.62
C VAL A 370 24.33 5.54 -15.46
N THR A 371 24.15 6.76 -15.94
CA THR A 371 25.05 7.88 -15.75
C THR A 371 24.32 9.05 -15.09
N ALA A 372 25.04 9.93 -14.42
CA ALA A 372 24.47 11.08 -13.75
C ALA A 372 25.38 12.29 -13.88
N SER A 373 24.82 13.51 -13.75
CA SER A 373 25.58 14.75 -13.72
C SER A 373 26.56 14.81 -12.54
N SER A 374 26.09 14.33 -11.39
CA SER A 374 26.85 14.22 -10.15
C SER A 374 26.22 13.11 -9.27
N THR A 375 26.90 12.74 -8.19
CA THR A 375 26.40 11.70 -7.28
C THR A 375 26.82 12.03 -5.85
N ALA A 376 25.87 12.02 -4.93
CA ALA A 376 26.13 12.11 -3.50
C ALA A 376 26.79 10.83 -2.98
N GLU A 377 27.63 10.94 -1.95
CA GLU A 377 28.30 9.80 -1.36
C GLU A 377 27.30 8.73 -0.86
N GLY A 378 27.54 7.48 -1.23
CA GLY A 378 26.71 6.34 -0.85
C GLY A 378 25.40 6.18 -1.63
N SER A 379 25.17 6.96 -2.68
CA SER A 379 23.93 7.00 -3.45
C SER A 379 24.17 6.65 -4.92
N ASP A 380 24.46 5.38 -5.21
CA ASP A 380 24.84 4.90 -6.54
C ASP A 380 23.70 5.09 -7.56
N PRO A 381 23.97 5.62 -8.78
CA PRO A 381 23.00 5.74 -9.85
C PRO A 381 22.23 4.44 -10.20
N VAL A 382 22.85 3.27 -10.02
CA VAL A 382 22.19 1.98 -10.27
C VAL A 382 20.99 1.74 -9.39
N ASN A 383 20.91 2.36 -8.21
CA ASN A 383 19.77 2.28 -7.31
C ASN A 383 18.46 2.79 -7.94
N ALA A 384 18.54 3.63 -8.96
CA ALA A 384 17.36 4.12 -9.67
C ALA A 384 16.77 3.10 -10.67
N VAL A 385 17.42 1.95 -10.88
CA VAL A 385 17.00 0.91 -11.84
C VAL A 385 17.09 -0.50 -11.26
N ASP A 386 17.13 -0.65 -9.94
CA ASP A 386 17.28 -1.94 -9.25
C ASP A 386 15.97 -2.57 -8.71
N GLU A 387 14.84 -1.89 -8.94
CA GLU A 387 13.50 -2.32 -8.52
C GLU A 387 13.30 -2.42 -6.99
N ASP A 388 13.96 -1.53 -6.24
CA ASP A 388 13.69 -1.30 -4.82
C ASP A 388 13.45 0.21 -4.57
N CYS A 389 12.19 0.61 -4.37
CA CYS A 389 11.82 2.02 -4.17
C CYS A 389 12.42 2.65 -2.90
N ARG A 390 13.02 1.86 -2.02
CA ARG A 390 13.69 2.31 -0.79
C ARG A 390 15.19 2.56 -0.97
N ARG A 391 15.69 2.35 -2.17
CA ARG A 391 17.04 2.71 -2.60
C ARG A 391 16.94 3.77 -3.68
N TRP A 392 17.84 4.71 -3.69
CA TRP A 392 17.80 5.83 -4.64
C TRP A 392 19.18 6.32 -5.01
N TRP A 393 19.25 6.95 -6.16
CA TRP A 393 20.31 7.86 -6.51
C TRP A 393 19.98 9.25 -6.01
N SER A 394 21.00 9.99 -5.52
CA SER A 394 20.91 11.41 -5.17
C SER A 394 21.97 12.18 -5.93
N ALA A 395 21.60 13.31 -6.53
CA ALA A 395 22.56 14.26 -7.09
C ALA A 395 23.51 14.78 -6.00
N GLY A 396 24.69 15.22 -6.40
CA GLY A 396 25.72 15.78 -5.51
C GLY A 396 25.44 17.21 -5.07
N SER A 397 24.44 17.89 -5.69
CA SER A 397 24.02 19.23 -5.33
C SER A 397 22.50 19.39 -5.42
N ASP A 398 21.98 20.45 -4.78
CA ASP A 398 20.56 20.85 -4.82
C ASP A 398 20.24 21.81 -5.99
N GLN A 399 21.20 22.04 -6.87
CA GLN A 399 21.04 23.00 -7.97
C GLN A 399 20.16 22.43 -9.08
N PRO A 400 19.28 23.23 -9.68
CA PRO A 400 18.58 22.86 -10.89
C PRO A 400 19.53 22.50 -12.03
N GLY A 401 19.16 21.49 -12.82
CA GLY A 401 19.95 21.01 -13.94
C GLY A 401 20.73 19.72 -13.66
N GLU A 402 20.71 19.21 -12.42
CA GLU A 402 21.19 17.86 -12.13
C GLU A 402 20.33 16.82 -12.85
N TRP A 403 20.96 15.76 -13.37
CA TRP A 403 20.28 14.76 -14.19
C TRP A 403 20.77 13.34 -13.94
N LEU A 404 19.87 12.39 -14.22
CA LEU A 404 20.11 10.96 -14.27
C LEU A 404 19.71 10.41 -15.65
N CYS A 405 20.55 9.57 -16.25
CA CYS A 405 20.32 9.01 -17.57
C CYS A 405 20.54 7.50 -17.58
N VAL A 406 19.54 6.72 -18.02
CA VAL A 406 19.68 5.29 -18.30
C VAL A 406 19.96 5.04 -19.78
N ASP A 407 20.97 4.20 -20.07
CA ASP A 407 21.23 3.62 -21.39
C ASP A 407 20.63 2.22 -21.46
N LEU A 408 19.57 2.05 -22.21
CA LEU A 408 18.90 0.75 -22.40
C LEU A 408 19.78 -0.27 -23.16
N GLY A 409 20.92 0.18 -23.74
CA GLY A 409 21.88 -0.64 -24.47
C GLY A 409 21.60 -0.79 -25.97
N ARG A 410 20.38 -0.55 -26.38
CA ARG A 410 19.92 -0.49 -27.79
C ARG A 410 18.64 0.32 -27.89
N ASP A 411 18.18 0.55 -29.11
CA ASP A 411 16.90 1.18 -29.38
C ASP A 411 15.74 0.25 -29.00
N TYR A 412 14.78 0.80 -28.27
CA TYR A 412 13.54 0.12 -27.89
C TYR A 412 12.31 0.91 -28.33
N ASP A 413 11.17 0.20 -28.44
CA ASP A 413 9.84 0.79 -28.54
C ASP A 413 9.32 1.06 -27.12
N VAL A 414 9.65 2.23 -26.59
CA VAL A 414 9.24 2.65 -25.25
C VAL A 414 7.77 3.05 -25.26
N ARG A 415 7.00 2.51 -24.34
CA ARG A 415 5.55 2.68 -24.21
C ARG A 415 5.13 3.47 -23.00
N ALA A 416 5.90 3.39 -21.92
CA ALA A 416 5.67 4.19 -20.74
C ALA A 416 6.97 4.45 -19.97
N ILE A 417 7.00 5.54 -19.22
CA ILE A 417 8.06 5.90 -18.30
C ILE A 417 7.43 6.24 -16.96
N GLN A 418 7.96 5.70 -15.87
CA GLN A 418 7.64 6.10 -14.51
C GLN A 418 8.88 6.68 -13.84
N VAL A 419 8.72 7.86 -13.23
CA VAL A 419 9.77 8.51 -12.44
C VAL A 419 9.31 8.54 -10.98
N ASN A 420 9.94 7.77 -10.12
CA ASN A 420 9.66 7.76 -8.70
C ASN A 420 10.76 8.52 -7.94
N MET A 421 10.37 9.56 -7.22
CA MET A 421 11.27 10.41 -6.45
C MET A 421 11.29 10.00 -4.99
N ALA A 422 12.45 10.12 -4.34
CA ALA A 422 12.63 9.90 -2.91
C ALA A 422 12.79 11.23 -2.17
N ASP A 423 12.13 11.37 -1.03
CA ASP A 423 12.31 12.46 -0.07
C ASP A 423 13.21 11.94 1.07
N GLU A 424 14.53 12.16 0.99
CA GLU A 424 15.46 11.66 2.01
C GLU A 424 15.79 12.73 3.05
N LYS A 425 15.63 12.39 4.34
CA LYS A 425 16.01 13.24 5.49
C LYS A 425 15.47 14.67 5.38
N LEU A 426 14.28 14.82 4.81
CA LEU A 426 13.65 16.12 4.73
C LEU A 426 13.26 16.59 6.13
N VAL A 427 13.89 17.67 6.57
CA VAL A 427 13.61 18.33 7.85
C VAL A 427 13.16 19.76 7.57
N VAL A 428 11.96 20.08 8.04
CA VAL A 428 11.31 21.38 7.85
C VAL A 428 11.03 22.06 9.19
N ASP A 429 10.76 23.35 9.15
CA ASP A 429 10.28 24.07 10.32
C ASP A 429 8.82 23.66 10.59
N PHE A 430 8.51 23.32 11.85
CA PHE A 430 7.15 22.98 12.21
C PHE A 430 6.29 24.24 12.27
N PRO A 431 5.17 24.33 11.51
CA PRO A 431 4.32 25.51 11.49
C PRO A 431 3.74 25.81 12.87
N ALA A 432 3.75 27.11 13.26
CA ALA A 432 3.23 27.58 14.54
C ALA A 432 1.70 27.43 14.66
N ASP A 433 1.01 27.46 13.53
CA ASP A 433 -0.43 27.38 13.34
C ASP A 433 -0.91 26.00 12.88
N SER A 434 -0.21 24.93 13.28
CA SER A 434 -0.62 23.58 12.95
C SER A 434 -2.07 23.31 13.39
N TYR A 435 -2.83 22.68 12.49
CA TYR A 435 -4.28 22.52 12.63
C TYR A 435 -4.70 21.67 13.83
N GLY A 436 -5.67 22.19 14.59
CA GLY A 436 -6.44 21.49 15.61
C GLY A 436 -5.68 21.18 16.91
N ASP A 437 -6.43 21.02 17.99
CA ASP A 437 -5.89 20.75 19.33
C ASP A 437 -5.10 19.43 19.44
N ASP A 438 -5.41 18.48 18.57
CA ASP A 438 -4.82 17.13 18.58
C ASP A 438 -3.50 17.06 17.81
N ARG A 439 -3.10 18.15 17.15
CA ARG A 439 -2.01 18.18 16.17
C ARG A 439 -0.83 19.06 16.55
N LYS A 440 -0.58 19.20 17.82
CA LYS A 440 0.64 19.89 18.32
C LYS A 440 1.93 19.23 17.82
N THR A 441 1.84 18.02 17.27
CA THR A 441 2.98 17.22 16.80
C THR A 441 2.92 16.89 15.31
N ARG A 442 1.83 17.25 14.62
CA ARG A 442 1.64 16.93 13.20
C ARG A 442 0.97 18.08 12.45
N HIS A 443 1.40 18.31 11.23
CA HIS A 443 0.82 19.30 10.32
C HIS A 443 0.69 18.72 8.92
N ILE A 444 -0.40 19.04 8.22
CA ILE A 444 -0.58 18.73 6.80
C ILE A 444 -0.24 19.98 6.00
N GLU A 445 0.68 19.86 5.06
CA GLU A 445 1.02 20.98 4.17
C GLU A 445 -0.10 21.18 3.13
N THR A 446 -0.78 22.32 3.23
CA THR A 446 -1.87 22.67 2.32
C THR A 446 -1.43 23.51 1.13
N ARG A 447 -0.23 24.09 1.20
CA ARG A 447 0.36 24.83 0.08
C ARG A 447 0.88 23.83 -0.96
N LEU A 448 0.69 24.16 -2.24
CA LEU A 448 1.19 23.34 -3.33
C LEU A 448 2.72 23.21 -3.27
N GLN A 449 3.20 21.99 -3.25
CA GLN A 449 4.62 21.65 -3.28
C GLN A 449 4.97 21.10 -4.67
N ILE A 450 5.34 22.00 -5.56
CA ILE A 450 5.55 21.70 -6.97
C ILE A 450 6.91 21.03 -7.18
N SER A 451 6.91 19.87 -7.83
CA SER A 451 8.10 19.23 -8.38
C SER A 451 8.26 19.65 -9.85
N CYS A 452 9.38 20.28 -10.18
CA CYS A 452 9.74 20.61 -11.57
C CYS A 452 10.82 19.66 -12.06
N TYR A 453 10.61 19.02 -13.20
CA TYR A 453 11.61 18.20 -13.88
C TYR A 453 11.23 17.96 -15.34
N THR A 454 12.20 17.56 -16.15
CA THR A 454 11.95 17.14 -17.53
C THR A 454 12.27 15.67 -17.72
N VAL A 455 11.58 15.03 -18.67
CA VAL A 455 11.91 13.71 -19.20
C VAL A 455 12.29 13.86 -20.66
N GLU A 456 13.44 13.39 -21.04
CA GLU A 456 13.99 13.49 -22.39
C GLU A 456 14.43 12.13 -22.90
N THR A 457 14.39 11.94 -24.20
CA THR A 457 14.84 10.69 -24.85
C THR A 457 15.82 10.98 -25.98
N SER A 458 16.72 10.02 -26.22
CA SER A 458 17.69 10.10 -27.32
C SER A 458 17.94 8.72 -27.92
N LEU A 459 18.41 8.69 -29.19
CA LEU A 459 18.93 7.48 -29.84
C LEU A 459 20.45 7.39 -29.78
N ASP A 460 21.14 8.52 -29.76
CA ASP A 460 22.61 8.64 -29.86
C ASP A 460 23.29 9.13 -28.58
N GLY A 461 22.50 9.61 -27.58
CA GLY A 461 23.02 10.21 -26.35
C GLY A 461 23.47 11.68 -26.52
N GLU A 462 23.39 12.24 -27.72
CA GLU A 462 23.81 13.61 -28.05
C GLU A 462 22.61 14.50 -28.39
N THR A 463 21.71 13.99 -29.21
CA THR A 463 20.49 14.71 -29.66
C THR A 463 19.30 14.30 -28.79
N TRP A 464 18.73 15.26 -28.06
CA TRP A 464 17.67 15.01 -27.09
C TRP A 464 16.32 15.55 -27.56
N THR A 465 15.29 14.76 -27.31
CA THR A 465 13.89 15.15 -27.55
C THR A 465 13.18 15.25 -26.22
N LEU A 466 12.65 16.44 -25.89
CA LEU A 466 11.81 16.65 -24.71
C LEU A 466 10.52 15.85 -24.86
N ARG A 467 10.19 15.06 -23.84
CA ARG A 467 8.95 14.28 -23.78
C ARG A 467 7.98 14.86 -22.78
N GLU A 468 8.47 15.16 -21.57
CA GLU A 468 7.66 15.73 -20.51
C GLU A 468 8.36 16.96 -19.92
N ASP A 469 7.58 18.00 -19.66
CA ASP A 469 7.97 19.19 -18.90
C ASP A 469 7.00 19.31 -17.74
N VAL A 470 7.46 18.87 -16.56
CA VAL A 470 6.60 18.64 -15.40
C VAL A 470 6.75 19.79 -14.42
N ALA A 471 5.61 20.38 -14.04
CA ALA A 471 5.51 21.43 -13.01
C ALA A 471 4.21 21.24 -12.22
N ARG A 472 4.16 20.21 -11.36
CA ARG A 472 2.99 19.86 -10.55
C ARG A 472 3.39 19.15 -9.26
N GLU A 473 2.44 18.96 -8.34
CA GLU A 473 2.64 18.04 -7.24
C GLU A 473 2.78 16.61 -7.81
N CYS A 474 3.93 16.01 -7.61
CA CYS A 474 4.25 14.71 -8.18
C CYS A 474 5.39 14.04 -7.40
N SER A 475 5.24 12.77 -7.09
CA SER A 475 6.34 11.93 -6.56
C SER A 475 6.54 10.65 -7.36
N SER A 476 5.53 10.23 -8.14
CA SER A 476 5.53 8.98 -8.89
C SER A 476 4.93 9.23 -10.27
N GLY A 477 5.56 10.12 -11.06
CA GLY A 477 5.05 10.54 -12.37
C GLY A 477 5.01 9.37 -13.35
N TYR A 478 3.86 9.13 -13.96
CA TYR A 478 3.66 8.07 -14.94
C TYR A 478 3.21 8.65 -16.28
N TYR A 479 3.95 8.33 -17.36
CA TYR A 479 3.76 8.89 -18.70
C TYR A 479 3.60 7.76 -19.72
N GLU A 480 2.42 7.68 -20.34
CA GLU A 480 2.10 6.71 -21.38
C GLU A 480 2.28 7.31 -22.78
N TYR A 481 2.98 6.59 -23.63
CA TYR A 481 3.17 6.93 -25.06
C TYR A 481 2.40 5.94 -25.93
N ALA A 482 1.13 6.23 -26.22
CA ALA A 482 0.21 5.30 -26.88
C ALA A 482 0.72 4.82 -28.25
N GLY A 483 1.42 5.67 -29.01
CA GLY A 483 2.04 5.33 -30.29
C GLY A 483 3.40 4.65 -30.19
N GLY A 484 3.97 4.59 -28.98
CA GLY A 484 5.35 4.23 -28.74
C GLY A 484 6.35 5.31 -29.19
N ILE A 485 7.51 5.32 -28.58
CA ILE A 485 8.65 6.17 -28.98
C ILE A 485 9.89 5.31 -29.12
N ARG A 486 10.67 5.54 -30.17
CA ARG A 486 11.98 4.89 -30.30
C ARG A 486 12.98 5.66 -29.45
N ALA A 487 13.60 4.97 -28.50
CA ALA A 487 14.62 5.53 -27.63
C ALA A 487 15.63 4.48 -27.18
N ARG A 488 16.88 4.90 -26.97
CA ARG A 488 17.90 4.14 -26.27
C ARG A 488 18.24 4.77 -24.93
N TYR A 489 18.31 6.10 -24.88
CA TYR A 489 18.64 6.85 -23.68
C TYR A 489 17.41 7.56 -23.16
N ILE A 490 17.21 7.49 -21.85
CA ILE A 490 16.16 8.22 -21.14
C ILE A 490 16.79 9.03 -20.02
N ARG A 491 16.58 10.35 -20.03
CA ARG A 491 17.14 11.29 -19.06
C ARG A 491 16.05 12.00 -18.28
N VAL A 492 16.24 12.09 -16.96
CA VAL A 492 15.44 12.93 -16.07
C VAL A 492 16.33 14.06 -15.60
N THR A 493 15.91 15.31 -15.79
CA THR A 493 16.64 16.50 -15.34
C THR A 493 15.79 17.26 -14.34
N GLY A 494 16.33 17.50 -13.13
CA GLY A 494 15.64 18.21 -12.05
C GLY A 494 15.65 19.73 -12.26
N GLY A 495 14.49 20.34 -12.00
CA GLY A 495 14.32 21.78 -11.83
C GLY A 495 14.19 22.14 -10.35
N ALA A 496 13.28 23.06 -10.03
CA ALA A 496 12.95 23.37 -8.65
C ALA A 496 12.16 22.22 -8.01
N LEU A 497 12.60 21.77 -6.84
CA LEU A 497 11.94 20.71 -6.08
C LEU A 497 11.37 21.24 -4.75
N PRO A 498 10.38 20.58 -4.17
CA PRO A 498 9.79 20.96 -2.89
C PRO A 498 10.86 21.19 -1.81
N TYR A 499 10.74 22.28 -1.07
CA TYR A 499 11.66 22.66 0.02
C TYR A 499 13.13 22.82 -0.41
N GLY A 500 13.42 23.01 -1.69
CA GLY A 500 14.79 23.11 -2.20
C GLY A 500 15.59 21.81 -2.08
N GLN A 501 14.91 20.66 -2.16
CA GLN A 501 15.57 19.36 -2.05
C GLN A 501 16.48 19.09 -3.25
N THR A 502 17.49 18.27 -3.02
CA THR A 502 18.32 17.65 -4.05
C THR A 502 17.47 16.69 -4.89
N LEU A 503 17.76 16.58 -6.19
CA LEU A 503 17.12 15.57 -7.04
C LEU A 503 17.51 14.16 -6.57
N ARG A 504 16.51 13.36 -6.23
CA ARG A 504 16.66 11.95 -5.82
C ARG A 504 15.68 11.10 -6.58
N VAL A 505 16.17 10.04 -7.20
CA VAL A 505 15.35 9.13 -8.01
C VAL A 505 15.52 7.71 -7.46
N SER A 506 14.43 7.12 -6.97
CA SER A 506 14.37 5.73 -6.52
C SER A 506 13.83 4.79 -7.61
N GLY A 507 13.30 5.32 -8.71
CA GLY A 507 12.85 4.52 -9.84
C GLY A 507 12.81 5.34 -11.13
N LEU A 508 13.71 5.07 -12.07
CA LEU A 508 13.57 5.47 -13.47
C LEU A 508 13.18 4.22 -14.27
N ARG A 509 11.89 3.97 -14.29
CA ARG A 509 11.29 2.74 -14.81
C ARG A 509 10.79 2.97 -16.21
N VAL A 510 11.36 2.26 -17.18
CA VAL A 510 11.03 2.37 -18.60
C VAL A 510 10.36 1.07 -19.05
N PHE A 511 9.18 1.18 -19.64
CA PHE A 511 8.39 0.03 -20.07
C PHE A 511 8.16 0.04 -21.57
N GLY A 512 8.11 -1.16 -22.16
CA GLY A 512 7.87 -1.28 -23.58
C GLY A 512 7.65 -2.69 -24.08
N ASN A 513 7.52 -2.80 -25.39
CA ASN A 513 7.44 -4.07 -26.08
C ASN A 513 8.76 -4.39 -26.78
N VAL A 514 9.20 -5.62 -26.65
CA VAL A 514 10.43 -6.10 -27.27
C VAL A 514 10.21 -7.49 -27.88
N GLU A 515 10.81 -7.69 -29.04
CA GLU A 515 10.93 -9.02 -29.62
C GLU A 515 12.30 -9.61 -29.25
N GLY A 516 12.30 -10.80 -28.71
CA GLY A 516 13.50 -11.50 -28.28
C GLY A 516 13.19 -12.77 -27.48
N ASP A 517 14.23 -13.43 -27.01
CA ASP A 517 14.09 -14.67 -26.28
C ASP A 517 13.60 -14.42 -24.86
N ARG A 518 12.50 -15.05 -24.50
CA ARG A 518 12.05 -15.12 -23.11
C ARG A 518 12.98 -16.01 -22.31
N PRO A 519 13.05 -15.85 -20.97
CA PRO A 519 13.87 -16.72 -20.15
C PRO A 519 13.36 -18.16 -20.18
N ALA A 520 14.25 -19.10 -19.86
CA ALA A 520 13.88 -20.51 -19.73
C ALA A 520 12.86 -20.70 -18.59
N GLN A 521 12.05 -21.75 -18.68
CA GLN A 521 11.13 -22.14 -17.61
C GLN A 521 11.92 -22.49 -16.34
N ALA A 522 11.50 -21.97 -15.19
CA ALA A 522 12.11 -22.27 -13.91
C ALA A 522 12.00 -23.77 -13.56
N ASP A 523 13.15 -24.40 -13.23
CA ASP A 523 13.18 -25.69 -12.57
C ASP A 523 13.18 -25.48 -11.06
N ALA A 524 11.98 -25.47 -10.49
CA ALA A 524 11.73 -25.02 -9.14
C ALA A 524 11.34 -26.18 -8.20
N LYS A 525 11.62 -25.96 -6.90
CA LYS A 525 11.22 -26.81 -5.79
C LYS A 525 10.48 -26.00 -4.76
N ALA A 526 9.48 -26.59 -4.12
CA ALA A 526 8.68 -25.97 -3.07
C ALA A 526 8.60 -26.93 -1.87
N VAL A 527 9.12 -26.51 -0.73
CA VAL A 527 9.18 -27.31 0.49
C VAL A 527 8.59 -26.52 1.66
N ARG A 528 7.70 -27.16 2.43
CA ARG A 528 7.20 -26.60 3.68
C ARG A 528 8.32 -26.63 4.73
N VAL A 529 8.63 -25.49 5.34
CA VAL A 529 9.69 -25.39 6.35
C VAL A 529 9.13 -25.64 7.75
N ASP A 530 7.97 -25.02 8.01
CA ASP A 530 7.20 -25.19 9.24
C ASP A 530 5.71 -24.95 8.98
N ALA A 531 4.93 -24.73 10.04
CA ALA A 531 3.48 -24.50 9.90
C ALA A 531 3.10 -23.26 9.09
N LEU A 532 3.98 -22.25 9.01
CA LEU A 532 3.68 -20.93 8.44
C LEU A 532 4.63 -20.53 7.31
N ASP A 533 5.74 -21.25 7.12
CA ASP A 533 6.78 -20.92 6.15
C ASP A 533 6.95 -22.00 5.07
N GLY A 534 7.17 -21.57 3.84
CA GLY A 534 7.52 -22.43 2.73
C GLY A 534 8.72 -21.87 1.95
N LYS A 535 9.73 -22.70 1.71
CA LYS A 535 10.88 -22.32 0.91
C LYS A 535 10.67 -22.74 -0.54
N ILE A 536 10.76 -21.76 -1.45
CA ILE A 536 10.73 -21.95 -2.88
C ILE A 536 12.12 -21.65 -3.42
N SER A 537 12.70 -22.53 -4.21
CA SER A 537 14.01 -22.34 -4.83
C SER A 537 14.01 -22.84 -6.26
N TRP A 538 14.85 -22.26 -7.10
CA TRP A 538 15.02 -22.67 -8.51
C TRP A 538 16.49 -22.56 -8.92
N GLN A 539 16.83 -23.19 -10.02
CA GLN A 539 18.16 -23.02 -10.61
C GLN A 539 18.27 -21.65 -11.25
N HIS A 540 19.46 -21.04 -11.17
CA HIS A 540 19.71 -19.77 -11.83
C HIS A 540 19.32 -19.81 -13.31
N ILE A 541 18.57 -18.79 -13.76
CA ILE A 541 18.06 -18.69 -15.12
C ILE A 541 18.80 -17.55 -15.81
N GLU A 542 19.70 -17.91 -16.72
CA GLU A 542 20.36 -16.92 -17.57
C GLU A 542 19.32 -16.06 -18.30
N ASN A 543 19.58 -14.80 -18.48
CA ASN A 543 18.73 -13.78 -19.11
C ASN A 543 17.36 -13.50 -18.41
N ALA A 544 17.08 -14.05 -17.23
CA ALA A 544 15.94 -13.62 -16.43
C ALA A 544 16.28 -12.34 -15.67
N GLN A 545 15.34 -11.41 -15.60
CA GLN A 545 15.38 -10.25 -14.68
C GLN A 545 14.92 -10.67 -13.28
N GLY A 546 14.07 -11.69 -13.18
CA GLY A 546 13.55 -12.20 -11.93
C GLY A 546 12.52 -13.30 -12.15
N CYS A 547 11.88 -13.68 -11.05
CA CYS A 547 10.78 -14.64 -11.02
C CYS A 547 9.58 -14.10 -10.26
N ASN A 548 8.37 -14.36 -10.76
CA ASN A 548 7.13 -14.13 -10.04
C ASN A 548 6.64 -15.47 -9.47
N VAL A 549 6.69 -15.61 -8.17
CA VAL A 549 6.24 -16.82 -7.47
C VAL A 549 4.76 -16.67 -7.16
N ARG A 550 3.90 -17.32 -7.95
CA ARG A 550 2.46 -17.39 -7.67
C ARG A 550 2.15 -18.62 -6.83
N TYR A 551 1.30 -18.45 -5.84
CA TYR A 551 0.92 -19.55 -4.94
C TYR A 551 -0.54 -19.44 -4.48
N GLY A 552 -1.06 -20.56 -3.98
CA GLY A 552 -2.44 -20.64 -3.49
C GLY A 552 -2.81 -22.05 -3.03
N ILE A 553 -4.05 -22.21 -2.58
CA ILE A 553 -4.52 -23.43 -1.90
C ILE A 553 -4.99 -24.53 -2.86
N THR A 554 -5.22 -24.20 -4.14
CA THR A 554 -5.55 -25.15 -5.21
C THR A 554 -4.86 -24.73 -6.51
N PRO A 555 -4.66 -25.65 -7.47
CA PRO A 555 -3.98 -25.35 -8.73
C PRO A 555 -4.64 -24.24 -9.57
N ASP A 556 -5.94 -24.05 -9.44
CA ASP A 556 -6.74 -23.04 -10.15
C ASP A 556 -6.93 -21.74 -9.36
N LYS A 557 -6.35 -21.63 -8.15
CA LYS A 557 -6.49 -20.46 -7.26
C LYS A 557 -5.13 -20.00 -6.73
N LEU A 558 -4.21 -19.67 -7.64
CA LEU A 558 -2.93 -19.07 -7.29
C LEU A 558 -3.10 -17.54 -7.18
N TYR A 559 -3.83 -17.10 -6.17
CA TYR A 559 -4.20 -15.68 -6.01
C TYR A 559 -3.15 -14.83 -5.34
N GLN A 560 -2.19 -15.45 -4.63
CA GLN A 560 -1.07 -14.74 -4.02
C GLN A 560 0.15 -14.76 -4.94
N SER A 561 0.97 -13.71 -4.86
CA SER A 561 2.22 -13.64 -5.61
C SER A 561 3.34 -12.95 -4.83
N TRP A 562 4.57 -13.33 -5.15
CA TRP A 562 5.79 -12.72 -4.63
C TRP A 562 6.75 -12.49 -5.78
N LEU A 563 6.94 -11.23 -6.15
CA LEU A 563 7.88 -10.85 -7.21
C LEU A 563 9.29 -10.78 -6.63
N VAL A 564 10.21 -11.54 -7.23
CA VAL A 564 11.58 -11.71 -6.74
C VAL A 564 12.58 -11.27 -7.82
N TYR A 565 13.45 -10.34 -7.43
CA TYR A 565 14.62 -9.94 -8.20
C TYR A 565 15.88 -10.43 -7.50
N ASP A 566 16.96 -10.67 -8.27
CA ASP A 566 18.32 -10.95 -7.75
C ASP A 566 18.47 -12.13 -6.78
N ALA A 567 17.54 -13.06 -6.78
CA ALA A 567 17.62 -14.25 -5.96
C ALA A 567 17.07 -15.47 -6.71
N ASP A 568 17.59 -16.63 -6.37
CA ASP A 568 17.15 -17.92 -6.89
C ASP A 568 16.32 -18.70 -5.86
N GLU A 569 15.84 -17.99 -4.80
CA GLU A 569 14.97 -18.53 -3.78
C GLU A 569 14.18 -17.44 -3.05
N VAL A 570 13.08 -17.85 -2.43
CA VAL A 570 12.29 -17.02 -1.51
C VAL A 570 11.65 -17.88 -0.44
N THR A 571 11.53 -17.33 0.77
CA THR A 571 10.71 -17.93 1.83
C THR A 571 9.35 -17.25 1.84
N LEU A 572 8.31 -18.01 1.51
CA LEU A 572 6.92 -17.58 1.65
C LEU A 572 6.55 -17.67 3.12
N SER A 573 6.58 -16.56 3.82
CA SER A 573 6.33 -16.47 5.27
C SER A 573 4.87 -16.12 5.61
N THR A 574 4.02 -16.07 4.61
CA THR A 574 2.61 -15.63 4.72
C THR A 574 1.62 -16.79 4.64
N LEU A 575 2.07 -18.02 4.85
CA LEU A 575 1.25 -19.21 4.71
C LEU A 575 0.36 -19.43 5.95
N MET A 576 -0.75 -20.13 5.75
CA MET A 576 -1.65 -20.53 6.84
C MET A 576 -1.33 -21.95 7.31
N ALA A 577 -1.42 -22.19 8.61
CA ALA A 577 -1.21 -23.51 9.20
C ALA A 577 -2.25 -24.52 8.68
N GLY A 578 -1.82 -25.73 8.44
CA GLY A 578 -2.70 -26.83 8.02
C GLY A 578 -3.21 -26.77 6.58
N GLN A 579 -2.84 -25.74 5.80
CA GLN A 579 -3.22 -25.61 4.38
C GLN A 579 -2.18 -26.26 3.46
N THR A 580 -2.67 -26.96 2.44
CA THR A 580 -1.84 -27.38 1.31
C THR A 580 -1.66 -26.21 0.35
N TYR A 581 -0.45 -26.02 -0.17
CA TYR A 581 -0.18 -24.99 -1.17
C TYR A 581 0.31 -25.56 -2.49
N TYR A 582 -0.04 -24.87 -3.55
CA TYR A 582 0.46 -25.07 -4.91
C TYR A 582 1.22 -23.82 -5.32
N VAL A 583 2.30 -24.00 -6.05
CA VAL A 583 3.24 -22.94 -6.43
C VAL A 583 3.54 -23.03 -7.91
N CYS A 584 3.69 -21.88 -8.55
CA CYS A 584 4.16 -21.73 -9.92
C CYS A 584 5.20 -20.61 -9.96
N VAL A 585 6.40 -20.87 -10.48
CA VAL A 585 7.49 -19.90 -10.57
C VAL A 585 7.62 -19.45 -12.02
N ASP A 586 7.11 -18.26 -12.32
CA ASP A 586 7.14 -17.67 -13.65
C ASP A 586 8.41 -16.82 -13.81
N SER A 587 9.32 -17.21 -14.68
CA SER A 587 10.50 -16.41 -15.02
C SER A 587 10.15 -15.31 -16.00
N PHE A 588 10.83 -14.15 -15.92
CA PHE A 588 10.54 -13.02 -16.81
C PHE A 588 11.77 -12.20 -17.16
N ASN A 589 11.71 -11.51 -18.28
CA ASN A 589 12.64 -10.47 -18.72
C ASN A 589 11.90 -9.43 -19.58
N GLU A 590 12.65 -8.51 -20.21
CA GLU A 590 12.06 -7.50 -21.10
C GLU A 590 11.31 -8.07 -22.31
N ASN A 591 11.54 -9.34 -22.69
CA ASN A 591 10.88 -10.00 -23.82
C ASN A 591 9.59 -10.74 -23.41
N GLY A 592 9.29 -10.80 -22.13
CA GLY A 592 8.05 -11.36 -21.61
C GLY A 592 8.22 -12.39 -20.49
N ILE A 593 7.14 -13.11 -20.23
CA ILE A 593 6.99 -14.04 -19.12
C ILE A 593 6.97 -15.48 -19.66
N THR A 594 7.74 -16.38 -19.02
CA THR A 594 7.67 -17.83 -19.23
C THR A 594 7.02 -18.47 -18.01
N THR A 595 5.82 -19.03 -18.21
CA THR A 595 5.05 -19.67 -17.13
C THR A 595 5.75 -20.91 -16.61
N GLY A 596 5.87 -21.02 -15.29
CA GLY A 596 6.45 -22.16 -14.60
C GLY A 596 5.58 -23.42 -14.63
N LYS A 597 6.10 -24.49 -14.06
CA LYS A 597 5.33 -25.71 -13.80
C LYS A 597 4.60 -25.59 -12.47
N MET A 598 3.41 -26.18 -12.41
CA MET A 598 2.68 -26.32 -11.16
C MET A 598 3.37 -27.32 -10.24
N ILE A 599 3.64 -26.91 -9.01
CA ILE A 599 4.29 -27.72 -7.97
C ILE A 599 3.35 -27.75 -6.76
N LYS A 600 3.10 -28.93 -6.23
CA LYS A 600 2.50 -29.07 -4.91
C LYS A 600 3.63 -28.93 -3.88
N MET A 601 3.46 -28.08 -2.89
CA MET A 601 4.43 -27.91 -1.82
C MET A 601 4.46 -29.18 -0.98
N GLU A 602 5.65 -29.77 -0.85
CA GLU A 602 5.91 -30.94 -0.02
C GLU A 602 6.27 -30.49 1.41
N GLY A 603 5.81 -31.23 2.43
CA GLY A 603 6.09 -30.92 3.84
C GLY A 603 5.96 -32.13 4.73
#